data_a9926b282b61ce8b4bcfd3baa98ad9a0
#
_entry.id   a9926b282b61ce8b4bcfd3baa98ad9a0
#
_cell.length_a   1.000
_cell.length_b   1.000
_cell.length_c   1.000
_cell.angle_alpha   90.00
_cell.angle_beta   90.00
_cell.angle_gamma   90.00
#
_symmetry.space_group_name_H-M   'P 1'
#
loop_
_entity.id
_entity.type
_entity.pdbx_description
1 polymer ?
#
loop_
_entity_poly.entity_id
_entity_poly.type
_entity_poly.pdbx_seq_one_letter_code
_entity_poly.pdbx_strand_id
1 'polypeptide(L)'
;MTSIQTVATHEVVQAAYPRPVTERDEVGMAVGKAIDETLSRYSHEFSQSRRPTVSSMQRLATEVLDRELADADLSLAPSDRQQQLAAAFGVLQAFRRSEVMGLPRPRSRLILINERVGVYAQPDYWNGRDRFYEMKSYLARPPPPDVELQLRLFQCAFPKFQGFLACFDRHATPVTTVIEGVPPLDPSVADGVLKLAYRTGLELGTEKVLEYVDNPVVRYLIAP
;
A
#
# COMPACT_ATOMS: atom_id res chain seq x y z
N MET A 1 -16.03 12.48 25.29
CA MET A 1 -15.07 12.40 24.15
C MET A 1 -13.99 11.42 24.55
N THR A 2 -13.81 10.35 23.81
CA THR A 2 -12.77 9.35 24.12
C THR A 2 -11.62 9.59 23.19
N SER A 3 -10.45 9.89 23.73
CA SER A 3 -9.20 9.98 22.99
C SER A 3 -8.65 8.57 22.75
N ILE A 4 -8.14 8.33 21.55
CA ILE A 4 -7.49 7.06 21.17
C ILE A 4 -6.11 7.32 20.57
N GLN A 5 -5.21 6.36 20.71
CA GLN A 5 -3.94 6.34 19.98
C GLN A 5 -4.16 5.78 18.58
N THR A 6 -3.74 6.49 17.55
CA THR A 6 -3.89 6.05 16.16
C THR A 6 -2.54 5.86 15.49
N VAL A 7 -2.42 4.79 14.72
CA VAL A 7 -1.22 4.41 13.95
C VAL A 7 -1.64 3.96 12.55
N ALA A 8 -0.80 4.16 11.56
CA ALA A 8 -1.07 3.65 10.21
C ALA A 8 -0.55 2.21 10.04
N THR A 9 -1.14 1.46 9.11
CA THR A 9 -0.74 0.08 8.81
C THR A 9 0.76 -0.03 8.51
N HIS A 10 1.34 0.91 7.76
CA HIS A 10 2.76 0.86 7.42
C HIS A 10 3.67 1.05 8.64
N GLU A 11 3.26 1.83 9.65
CA GLU A 11 4.01 2.00 10.90
C GLU A 11 4.01 0.71 11.73
N VAL A 12 2.87 -0.01 11.75
CA VAL A 12 2.80 -1.34 12.39
C VAL A 12 3.72 -2.33 11.70
N VAL A 13 3.74 -2.33 10.37
CA VAL A 13 4.61 -3.20 9.57
C VAL A 13 6.08 -2.87 9.79
N GLN A 14 6.44 -1.60 9.80
CA GLN A 14 7.81 -1.14 10.01
C GLN A 14 8.32 -1.47 11.42
N ALA A 15 7.48 -1.32 12.45
CA ALA A 15 7.81 -1.69 13.81
C ALA A 15 8.02 -3.21 13.98
N ALA A 16 7.21 -4.02 13.28
CA ALA A 16 7.32 -5.47 13.33
C ALA A 16 8.53 -6.02 12.56
N TYR A 17 8.91 -5.35 11.48
CA TYR A 17 9.98 -5.76 10.57
C TYR A 17 10.96 -4.60 10.32
N PRO A 18 11.68 -4.15 11.36
CA PRO A 18 12.66 -3.07 11.20
C PRO A 18 13.79 -3.56 10.29
N ARG A 19 14.04 -2.84 9.20
CA ARG A 19 15.13 -3.13 8.28
C ARG A 19 16.05 -1.93 8.19
N PRO A 20 17.35 -2.12 8.21
CA PRO A 20 18.26 -1.05 7.80
C PRO A 20 17.97 -0.72 6.33
N VAL A 21 17.72 0.53 6.04
CA VAL A 21 17.49 1.00 4.66
C VAL A 21 18.85 1.15 4.00
N THR A 22 19.05 0.50 2.85
CA THR A 22 20.25 0.67 2.03
C THR A 22 19.96 1.68 0.91
N GLU A 23 21.00 2.27 0.33
CA GLU A 23 20.86 3.16 -0.84
C GLU A 23 20.06 2.50 -1.98
N ARG A 24 20.28 1.20 -2.20
CA ARG A 24 19.49 0.43 -3.18
C ARG A 24 18.00 0.37 -2.81
N ASP A 25 17.69 0.25 -1.53
CA ASP A 25 16.30 0.25 -1.05
C ASP A 25 15.67 1.63 -1.23
N GLU A 26 16.42 2.71 -0.98
CA GLU A 26 15.97 4.09 -1.19
C GLU A 26 15.65 4.37 -2.67
N VAL A 27 16.53 3.96 -3.60
CA VAL A 27 16.24 4.02 -5.03
C VAL A 27 14.98 3.21 -5.37
N GLY A 28 14.88 2.00 -4.81
CA GLY A 28 13.72 1.13 -4.98
C GLY A 28 12.41 1.76 -4.48
N MET A 29 12.47 2.46 -3.35
CA MET A 29 11.33 3.21 -2.79
C MET A 29 10.97 4.42 -3.66
N ALA A 30 11.94 5.18 -4.14
CA ALA A 30 11.71 6.31 -5.04
C ALA A 30 10.98 5.87 -6.33
N VAL A 31 11.39 4.75 -6.93
CA VAL A 31 10.69 4.15 -8.09
C VAL A 31 9.27 3.71 -7.71
N GLY A 32 9.10 3.07 -6.56
CA GLY A 32 7.79 2.66 -6.05
C GLY A 32 6.84 3.84 -5.88
N LYS A 33 7.32 4.92 -5.26
CA LYS A 33 6.56 6.17 -5.08
C LYS A 33 6.21 6.83 -6.42
N ALA A 34 7.14 6.85 -7.38
CA ALA A 34 6.89 7.39 -8.72
C ALA A 34 5.74 6.64 -9.42
N ILE A 35 5.69 5.31 -9.29
CA ILE A 35 4.59 4.50 -9.81
C ILE A 35 3.29 4.81 -9.05
N ASP A 36 3.30 4.74 -7.72
CA ASP A 36 2.11 4.91 -6.88
C ASP A 36 1.49 6.30 -7.04
N GLU A 37 2.29 7.37 -6.98
CA GLU A 37 1.77 8.73 -7.14
C GLU A 37 1.20 8.96 -8.54
N THR A 38 1.85 8.41 -9.58
CA THR A 38 1.33 8.47 -10.95
C THR A 38 -0.04 7.80 -11.04
N LEU A 39 -0.17 6.59 -10.49
CA LEU A 39 -1.44 5.85 -10.50
C LEU A 39 -2.49 6.52 -9.62
N SER A 40 -2.09 7.05 -8.46
CA SER A 40 -2.96 7.78 -7.54
C SER A 40 -3.56 9.01 -8.18
N ARG A 41 -2.73 9.84 -8.83
CA ARG A 41 -3.17 11.06 -9.49
C ARG A 41 -4.18 10.79 -10.61
N TYR A 42 -4.00 9.71 -11.34
CA TYR A 42 -4.89 9.36 -12.44
C TYR A 42 -6.01 8.40 -12.07
N SER A 43 -6.05 7.85 -10.84
CA SER A 43 -7.10 6.92 -10.41
C SER A 43 -8.51 7.54 -10.54
N HIS A 44 -8.63 8.83 -10.22
CA HIS A 44 -9.88 9.56 -10.36
C HIS A 44 -10.30 9.72 -11.84
N GLU A 45 -9.35 10.01 -12.73
CA GLU A 45 -9.61 10.10 -14.17
C GLU A 45 -10.05 8.75 -14.74
N PHE A 46 -9.45 7.66 -14.25
CA PHE A 46 -9.82 6.30 -14.62
C PHE A 46 -11.27 5.99 -14.23
N SER A 47 -11.69 6.35 -13.02
CA SER A 47 -13.05 6.13 -12.55
C SER A 47 -14.10 6.90 -13.36
N GLN A 48 -13.70 8.02 -13.99
CA GLN A 48 -14.52 8.81 -14.91
C GLN A 48 -14.41 8.36 -16.38
N SER A 49 -13.88 7.16 -16.64
CA SER A 49 -13.64 6.64 -18.01
C SER A 49 -12.66 7.48 -18.83
N ARG A 50 -11.93 8.40 -18.21
CA ARG A 50 -10.87 9.18 -18.85
C ARG A 50 -9.55 8.44 -18.67
N ARG A 51 -8.97 7.99 -19.78
CA ARG A 51 -7.68 7.29 -19.76
C ARG A 51 -6.55 8.29 -19.99
N PRO A 52 -5.62 8.45 -19.02
CA PRO A 52 -4.44 9.27 -19.24
C PRO A 52 -3.61 8.71 -20.39
N THR A 53 -2.92 9.60 -21.10
CA THR A 53 -2.00 9.17 -22.15
C THR A 53 -0.77 8.52 -21.56
N VAL A 54 -0.11 7.63 -22.30
CA VAL A 54 1.18 7.06 -21.88
C VAL A 54 2.19 8.17 -21.59
N SER A 55 2.26 9.16 -22.47
CA SER A 55 3.21 10.28 -22.32
C SER A 55 2.95 11.11 -21.06
N SER A 56 1.68 11.35 -20.68
CA SER A 56 1.38 12.08 -19.43
C SER A 56 1.77 11.27 -18.19
N MET A 57 1.56 9.97 -18.19
CA MET A 57 1.96 9.08 -17.10
C MET A 57 3.50 9.01 -16.98
N GLN A 58 4.19 8.87 -18.12
CA GLN A 58 5.65 8.83 -18.14
C GLN A 58 6.26 10.14 -17.64
N ARG A 59 5.74 11.28 -18.07
CA ARG A 59 6.21 12.60 -17.60
C ARG A 59 6.06 12.71 -16.09
N LEU A 60 4.88 12.41 -15.55
CA LEU A 60 4.66 12.49 -14.11
C LEU A 60 5.56 11.53 -13.34
N ALA A 61 5.71 10.27 -13.77
CA ALA A 61 6.59 9.31 -13.13
C ALA A 61 8.06 9.79 -13.12
N THR A 62 8.50 10.46 -14.20
CA THR A 62 9.84 11.07 -14.27
C THR A 62 9.98 12.20 -13.26
N GLU A 63 9.03 13.14 -13.22
CA GLU A 63 9.02 14.27 -12.28
C GLU A 63 9.04 13.78 -10.82
N VAL A 64 8.24 12.77 -10.50
CA VAL A 64 8.19 12.20 -9.14
C VAL A 64 9.49 11.48 -8.80
N LEU A 65 10.03 10.64 -9.69
CA LEU A 65 11.28 9.95 -9.45
C LEU A 65 12.42 10.94 -9.18
N ASP A 66 12.55 11.98 -10.00
CA ASP A 66 13.60 12.99 -9.83
C ASP A 66 13.47 13.75 -8.50
N ARG A 67 12.25 14.07 -8.08
CA ARG A 67 11.98 14.67 -6.77
C ARG A 67 12.36 13.73 -5.63
N GLU A 68 11.92 12.48 -5.65
CA GLU A 68 12.18 11.52 -4.58
C GLU A 68 13.69 11.20 -4.45
N LEU A 69 14.42 11.14 -5.57
CA LEU A 69 15.87 10.99 -5.54
C LEU A 69 16.56 12.22 -4.94
N ALA A 70 16.10 13.43 -5.30
CA ALA A 70 16.64 14.67 -4.74
C ALA A 70 16.35 14.79 -3.23
N ASP A 71 15.14 14.44 -2.79
CA ASP A 71 14.74 14.49 -1.38
C ASP A 71 15.53 13.48 -0.52
N ALA A 72 15.99 12.38 -1.11
CA ALA A 72 16.85 11.38 -0.47
C ALA A 72 18.35 11.66 -0.62
N ASP A 73 18.74 12.78 -1.23
CA ASP A 73 20.14 13.12 -1.57
C ASP A 73 20.85 12.04 -2.40
N LEU A 74 20.10 11.39 -3.29
CA LEU A 74 20.60 10.32 -4.16
C LEU A 74 20.89 10.86 -5.57
N SER A 75 22.07 10.49 -6.09
CA SER A 75 22.48 10.82 -7.46
C SER A 75 22.74 9.54 -8.25
N LEU A 76 21.92 9.28 -9.26
CA LEU A 76 22.10 8.15 -10.16
C LEU A 76 22.87 8.54 -11.42
N ALA A 77 23.71 7.63 -11.89
CA ALA A 77 24.29 7.75 -13.23
C ALA A 77 23.16 7.80 -14.29
N PRO A 78 23.31 8.54 -15.40
CA PRO A 78 22.27 8.67 -16.43
C PRO A 78 21.72 7.33 -16.94
N SER A 79 22.59 6.31 -17.11
CA SER A 79 22.20 4.95 -17.50
C SER A 79 21.28 4.29 -16.47
N ASP A 80 21.62 4.41 -15.17
CA ASP A 80 20.90 3.78 -14.08
C ASP A 80 19.53 4.47 -13.90
N ARG A 81 19.50 5.81 -13.97
CA ARG A 81 18.27 6.56 -13.97
C ARG A 81 17.35 6.15 -15.13
N GLN A 82 17.90 6.00 -16.34
CA GLN A 82 17.13 5.53 -17.50
C GLN A 82 16.58 4.12 -17.29
N GLN A 83 17.35 3.23 -16.69
CA GLN A 83 16.91 1.89 -16.35
C GLN A 83 15.75 1.90 -15.34
N GLN A 84 15.84 2.72 -14.29
CA GLN A 84 14.76 2.86 -13.29
C GLN A 84 13.48 3.42 -13.92
N LEU A 85 13.60 4.42 -14.80
CA LEU A 85 12.45 4.96 -15.54
C LEU A 85 11.83 3.92 -16.47
N ALA A 86 12.65 3.14 -17.19
CA ALA A 86 12.15 2.07 -18.05
C ALA A 86 11.38 1.01 -17.24
N ALA A 87 11.88 0.65 -16.06
CA ALA A 87 11.19 -0.26 -15.15
C ALA A 87 9.84 0.32 -14.68
N ALA A 88 9.81 1.58 -14.25
CA ALA A 88 8.57 2.26 -13.86
C ALA A 88 7.55 2.31 -15.02
N PHE A 89 8.00 2.67 -16.22
CA PHE A 89 7.13 2.73 -17.41
C PHE A 89 6.57 1.37 -17.79
N GLY A 90 7.38 0.30 -17.65
CA GLY A 90 6.93 -1.07 -17.84
C GLY A 90 5.77 -1.43 -16.90
N VAL A 91 5.90 -1.11 -15.61
CA VAL A 91 4.83 -1.33 -14.61
C VAL A 91 3.58 -0.53 -14.95
N LEU A 92 3.70 0.76 -15.29
CA LEU A 92 2.57 1.60 -15.66
C LEU A 92 1.83 1.08 -16.90
N GLN A 93 2.56 0.54 -17.87
CA GLN A 93 1.96 -0.08 -19.05
C GLN A 93 1.26 -1.41 -18.73
N ALA A 94 1.86 -2.25 -17.88
CA ALA A 94 1.26 -3.50 -17.44
C ALA A 94 -0.01 -3.24 -16.62
N PHE A 95 0.03 -2.27 -15.69
CA PHE A 95 -1.14 -1.84 -14.92
C PHE A 95 -2.30 -1.41 -15.82
N ARG A 96 -2.04 -0.61 -16.86
CA ARG A 96 -3.08 -0.17 -17.81
C ARG A 96 -3.81 -1.33 -18.53
N ARG A 97 -3.22 -2.50 -18.57
CA ARG A 97 -3.79 -3.72 -19.19
C ARG A 97 -4.42 -4.65 -18.17
N SER A 98 -4.27 -4.38 -16.88
CA SER A 98 -4.76 -5.25 -15.81
C SER A 98 -6.23 -4.96 -15.46
N GLU A 99 -6.86 -5.89 -14.75
CA GLU A 99 -8.20 -5.74 -14.20
C GLU A 99 -8.28 -4.69 -13.06
N VAL A 100 -7.14 -4.32 -12.48
CA VAL A 100 -7.05 -3.30 -11.42
C VAL A 100 -7.19 -1.89 -11.99
N MET A 101 -6.93 -1.74 -13.29
CA MET A 101 -7.06 -0.46 -13.98
C MET A 101 -8.49 0.06 -13.92
N GLY A 102 -8.65 1.29 -13.44
CA GLY A 102 -9.95 1.96 -13.32
C GLY A 102 -10.69 1.68 -12.01
N LEU A 103 -10.15 0.86 -11.15
CA LEU A 103 -10.70 0.69 -9.81
C LEU A 103 -10.37 1.92 -8.95
N PRO A 104 -11.33 2.39 -8.12
CA PRO A 104 -11.08 3.50 -7.21
C PRO A 104 -10.22 3.06 -6.02
N ARG A 105 -9.55 4.01 -5.38
CA ARG A 105 -8.96 3.81 -4.06
C ARG A 105 -10.07 3.82 -3.00
N PRO A 106 -10.10 2.89 -2.05
CA PRO A 106 -11.04 2.93 -0.94
C PRO A 106 -10.68 4.09 0.00
N ARG A 107 -11.67 4.57 0.76
CA ARG A 107 -11.36 5.38 1.94
C ARG A 107 -10.66 4.49 2.97
N SER A 108 -9.71 5.05 3.71
CA SER A 108 -9.13 4.34 4.85
C SER A 108 -10.22 3.93 5.83
N ARG A 109 -10.04 2.76 6.46
CA ARG A 109 -10.87 2.31 7.57
C ARG A 109 -10.08 2.35 8.86
N LEU A 110 -10.75 2.72 9.93
CA LEU A 110 -10.19 2.64 11.26
C LEU A 110 -10.53 1.26 11.86
N ILE A 111 -9.49 0.49 12.20
CA ILE A 111 -9.63 -0.69 13.06
C ILE A 111 -9.50 -0.18 14.49
N LEU A 112 -10.59 -0.16 15.24
CA LEU A 112 -10.58 0.21 16.65
C LEU A 112 -10.33 -1.04 17.51
N ILE A 113 -9.17 -1.07 18.18
CA ILE A 113 -8.74 -2.19 19.00
C ILE A 113 -8.89 -1.82 20.47
N ASN A 114 -9.69 -2.58 21.20
CA ASN A 114 -9.87 -2.43 22.66
C ASN A 114 -10.23 -1.00 23.11
N GLU A 115 -10.90 -0.23 22.25
CA GLU A 115 -11.33 1.16 22.45
C GLU A 115 -10.20 2.16 22.81
N ARG A 116 -8.93 1.74 22.68
CA ARG A 116 -7.75 2.58 23.04
C ARG A 116 -6.85 2.87 21.86
N VAL A 117 -6.74 1.92 20.93
CA VAL A 117 -5.83 2.03 19.78
C VAL A 117 -6.64 1.90 18.51
N GLY A 118 -6.37 2.79 17.56
CA GLY A 118 -6.91 2.75 16.21
C GLY A 118 -5.82 2.53 15.18
N VAL A 119 -6.06 1.65 14.21
CA VAL A 119 -5.17 1.43 13.07
C VAL A 119 -5.87 1.85 11.79
N TYR A 120 -5.25 2.79 11.06
CA TYR A 120 -5.74 3.18 9.74
C TYR A 120 -5.24 2.20 8.68
N ALA A 121 -6.16 1.57 7.98
CA ALA A 121 -5.91 0.62 6.91
C ALA A 121 -6.55 1.09 5.61
N GLN A 122 -5.74 1.19 4.55
CA GLN A 122 -6.18 1.62 3.23
C GLN A 122 -5.46 0.81 2.16
N PRO A 123 -6.10 -0.22 1.58
CA PRO A 123 -5.59 -0.89 0.39
C PRO A 123 -5.50 0.05 -0.81
N ASP A 124 -4.68 -0.30 -1.78
CA ASP A 124 -4.49 0.55 -2.96
C ASP A 124 -5.75 0.70 -3.81
N TYR A 125 -6.48 -0.39 -4.03
CA TYR A 125 -7.67 -0.39 -4.87
C TYR A 125 -8.78 -1.29 -4.33
N TRP A 126 -10.02 -1.04 -4.73
CA TRP A 126 -11.15 -1.91 -4.46
C TRP A 126 -12.19 -1.86 -5.60
N ASN A 127 -12.98 -2.93 -5.75
CA ASN A 127 -14.06 -2.95 -6.73
C ASN A 127 -15.39 -2.41 -6.18
N GLY A 128 -15.42 -1.92 -4.94
CA GLY A 128 -16.61 -1.39 -4.28
C GLY A 128 -17.64 -2.43 -3.84
N ARG A 129 -17.40 -3.74 -4.09
CA ARG A 129 -18.34 -4.84 -3.80
C ARG A 129 -17.77 -5.83 -2.82
N ASP A 130 -16.77 -6.60 -3.24
CA ASP A 130 -16.28 -7.78 -2.53
C ASP A 130 -14.77 -7.99 -2.57
N ARG A 131 -14.01 -7.11 -3.26
CA ARG A 131 -12.56 -7.28 -3.45
C ARG A 131 -11.78 -6.01 -3.15
N PHE A 132 -10.63 -6.19 -2.49
CA PHE A 132 -9.59 -5.17 -2.43
C PHE A 132 -8.28 -5.70 -3.01
N TYR A 133 -7.43 -4.79 -3.47
CA TYR A 133 -6.14 -5.10 -4.08
C TYR A 133 -5.05 -4.28 -3.41
N GLU A 134 -3.96 -4.95 -3.08
CA GLU A 134 -2.69 -4.33 -2.72
C GLU A 134 -1.70 -4.50 -3.86
N MET A 135 -1.05 -3.44 -4.26
CA MET A 135 -0.15 -3.44 -5.40
C MET A 135 1.31 -3.48 -4.96
N LYS A 136 2.12 -4.29 -5.63
CA LYS A 136 3.57 -4.31 -5.48
C LYS A 136 4.24 -4.24 -6.85
N SER A 137 5.32 -3.47 -6.96
CA SER A 137 6.12 -3.33 -8.18
C SER A 137 7.23 -4.38 -8.28
N TYR A 138 7.12 -5.47 -7.56
CA TYR A 138 8.02 -6.63 -7.60
C TYR A 138 7.23 -7.92 -7.37
N LEU A 139 7.81 -9.05 -7.71
CA LEU A 139 7.24 -10.38 -7.46
C LEU A 139 8.11 -11.12 -6.45
N ALA A 140 7.51 -11.56 -5.34
CA ALA A 140 8.12 -12.48 -4.40
C ALA A 140 7.13 -13.60 -4.06
N ARG A 141 7.59 -14.84 -4.07
CA ARG A 141 6.80 -16.02 -3.73
C ARG A 141 7.57 -16.91 -2.76
N PRO A 142 7.07 -17.14 -1.54
CA PRO A 142 5.87 -16.50 -0.96
C PRO A 142 6.04 -14.98 -0.77
N PRO A 143 4.95 -14.24 -0.51
CA PRO A 143 5.04 -12.83 -0.14
C PRO A 143 5.95 -12.66 1.07
N PRO A 144 6.76 -11.57 1.13
CA PRO A 144 7.57 -11.29 2.31
C PRO A 144 6.70 -11.09 3.56
N PRO A 145 7.20 -11.38 4.78
CA PRO A 145 6.41 -11.30 6.02
C PRO A 145 5.81 -9.92 6.30
N ASP A 146 6.47 -8.85 5.90
CA ASP A 146 5.98 -7.46 5.98
C ASP A 146 4.76 -7.23 5.07
N VAL A 147 4.80 -7.73 3.84
CA VAL A 147 3.65 -7.67 2.92
C VAL A 147 2.50 -8.56 3.44
N GLU A 148 2.81 -9.72 3.96
CA GLU A 148 1.79 -10.58 4.56
C GLU A 148 1.10 -9.91 5.75
N LEU A 149 1.85 -9.30 6.68
CA LEU A 149 1.27 -8.56 7.80
C LEU A 149 0.38 -7.42 7.32
N GLN A 150 0.81 -6.66 6.32
CA GLN A 150 0.01 -5.58 5.73
C GLN A 150 -1.33 -6.11 5.20
N LEU A 151 -1.31 -7.21 4.44
CA LEU A 151 -2.52 -7.84 3.91
C LEU A 151 -3.47 -8.33 5.02
N ARG A 152 -2.92 -8.91 6.11
CA ARG A 152 -3.72 -9.34 7.27
C ARG A 152 -4.41 -8.16 7.96
N LEU A 153 -3.74 -7.04 8.14
CA LEU A 153 -4.34 -5.81 8.66
C LEU A 153 -5.46 -5.29 7.75
N PHE A 154 -5.26 -5.35 6.43
CA PHE A 154 -6.33 -5.00 5.48
C PHE A 154 -7.52 -5.95 5.57
N GLN A 155 -7.30 -7.24 5.73
CA GLN A 155 -8.40 -8.21 5.95
C GLN A 155 -9.15 -7.92 7.26
N CYS A 156 -8.47 -7.50 8.33
CA CYS A 156 -9.13 -7.03 9.55
C CYS A 156 -10.01 -5.79 9.30
N ALA A 157 -9.55 -4.84 8.48
CA ALA A 157 -10.29 -3.63 8.15
C ALA A 157 -11.45 -3.88 7.18
N PHE A 158 -11.32 -4.89 6.32
CA PHE A 158 -12.27 -5.23 5.26
C PHE A 158 -12.72 -6.70 5.37
N PRO A 159 -13.35 -7.13 6.50
CA PRO A 159 -13.58 -8.55 6.80
C PRO A 159 -14.55 -9.26 5.84
N LYS A 160 -15.31 -8.49 5.06
CA LYS A 160 -16.26 -9.02 4.06
C LYS A 160 -15.67 -9.04 2.64
N PHE A 161 -14.41 -8.65 2.49
CA PHE A 161 -13.77 -8.52 1.19
C PHE A 161 -12.71 -9.61 1.00
N GLN A 162 -12.66 -10.18 -0.19
CA GLN A 162 -11.54 -10.98 -0.62
C GLN A 162 -10.34 -10.08 -0.94
N GLY A 163 -9.22 -10.33 -0.30
CA GLY A 163 -7.96 -9.63 -0.60
C GLY A 163 -7.25 -10.24 -1.82
N PHE A 164 -6.60 -9.38 -2.59
CA PHE A 164 -5.74 -9.76 -3.70
C PHE A 164 -4.41 -9.02 -3.61
N LEU A 165 -3.33 -9.74 -3.88
CA LEU A 165 -2.00 -9.16 -4.09
C LEU A 165 -1.75 -9.05 -5.61
N ALA A 166 -1.60 -7.83 -6.11
CA ALA A 166 -1.34 -7.52 -7.51
C ALA A 166 0.14 -7.13 -7.68
N CYS A 167 0.94 -8.06 -8.20
CA CYS A 167 2.37 -7.87 -8.44
C CYS A 167 2.61 -7.50 -9.90
N PHE A 168 3.36 -6.43 -10.13
CA PHE A 168 3.86 -5.99 -11.43
C PHE A 168 5.39 -6.00 -11.39
N ASP A 169 6.01 -7.13 -11.70
CA ASP A 169 7.44 -7.32 -11.52
C ASP A 169 8.27 -6.43 -12.45
N ARG A 170 8.75 -5.32 -11.91
CA ARG A 170 9.59 -4.35 -12.63
C ARG A 170 10.97 -4.88 -13.01
N HIS A 171 11.39 -6.00 -12.44
CA HIS A 171 12.69 -6.63 -12.74
C HIS A 171 12.59 -7.61 -13.91
N ALA A 172 11.39 -7.95 -14.36
CA ALA A 172 11.16 -8.77 -15.54
C ALA A 172 11.02 -7.92 -16.80
N THR A 173 11.50 -8.42 -17.93
CA THR A 173 11.36 -7.79 -19.25
C THR A 173 10.83 -8.81 -20.24
N PRO A 174 9.57 -8.69 -20.68
CA PRO A 174 8.55 -7.69 -20.27
C PRO A 174 8.10 -7.86 -18.83
N VAL A 175 7.53 -6.79 -18.26
CA VAL A 175 6.97 -6.81 -16.89
C VAL A 175 5.96 -7.96 -16.76
N THR A 176 6.19 -8.81 -15.79
CA THR A 176 5.28 -9.91 -15.46
C THR A 176 4.20 -9.41 -14.50
N THR A 177 2.95 -9.70 -14.81
CA THR A 177 1.79 -9.38 -13.95
C THR A 177 1.26 -10.66 -13.32
N VAL A 178 1.11 -10.65 -12.00
CA VAL A 178 0.51 -11.74 -11.23
C VAL A 178 -0.50 -11.14 -10.26
N ILE A 179 -1.74 -11.63 -10.30
CA ILE A 179 -2.80 -11.23 -9.36
C ILE A 179 -3.27 -12.49 -8.65
N GLU A 180 -3.00 -12.58 -7.36
CA GLU A 180 -3.29 -13.76 -6.55
C GLU A 180 -4.22 -13.40 -5.40
N GLY A 181 -5.22 -14.27 -5.16
CA GLY A 181 -6.10 -14.15 -3.99
C GLY A 181 -5.33 -14.43 -2.70
N VAL A 182 -5.50 -13.56 -1.71
CA VAL A 182 -4.97 -13.77 -0.37
C VAL A 182 -5.87 -14.78 0.35
N PRO A 183 -5.34 -15.82 1.00
CA PRO A 183 -6.15 -16.74 1.78
C PRO A 183 -7.01 -16.01 2.82
N PRO A 184 -8.22 -16.51 3.12
CA PRO A 184 -9.06 -15.96 4.19
C PRO A 184 -8.28 -15.84 5.50
N LEU A 185 -8.57 -14.78 6.26
CA LEU A 185 -7.92 -14.55 7.54
C LEU A 185 -8.42 -15.54 8.58
N ASP A 186 -7.52 -16.38 9.09
CA ASP A 186 -7.82 -17.25 10.22
C ASP A 186 -8.03 -16.42 11.51
N PRO A 187 -9.07 -16.69 12.32
CA PRO A 187 -9.33 -15.95 13.55
C PRO A 187 -8.16 -15.90 14.54
N SER A 188 -7.37 -16.97 14.64
CA SER A 188 -6.20 -17.01 15.53
C SER A 188 -5.07 -16.12 15.01
N VAL A 189 -4.89 -16.05 13.69
CA VAL A 189 -3.95 -15.13 13.05
C VAL A 189 -4.42 -13.69 13.22
N ALA A 190 -5.73 -13.44 13.09
CA ALA A 190 -6.31 -12.11 13.31
C ALA A 190 -6.02 -11.59 14.72
N ASP A 191 -6.22 -12.42 15.76
CA ASP A 191 -5.92 -12.05 17.15
C ASP A 191 -4.44 -11.66 17.33
N GLY A 192 -3.52 -12.45 16.78
CA GLY A 192 -2.08 -12.16 16.83
C GLY A 192 -1.72 -10.83 16.14
N VAL A 193 -2.27 -10.58 14.96
CA VAL A 193 -2.07 -9.34 14.19
C VAL A 193 -2.62 -8.13 14.94
N LEU A 194 -3.81 -8.24 15.52
CA LEU A 194 -4.43 -7.16 16.27
C LEU A 194 -3.70 -6.86 17.60
N LYS A 195 -3.18 -7.87 18.29
CA LYS A 195 -2.33 -7.70 19.48
C LYS A 195 -1.02 -6.98 19.15
N LEU A 196 -0.39 -7.33 18.03
CA LEU A 196 0.80 -6.63 17.55
C LEU A 196 0.47 -5.17 17.25
N ALA A 197 -0.59 -4.92 16.50
CA ALA A 197 -1.03 -3.57 16.15
C ALA A 197 -1.41 -2.73 17.38
N TYR A 198 -2.01 -3.35 18.40
CA TYR A 198 -2.30 -2.70 19.67
C TYR A 198 -1.05 -2.24 20.40
N ARG A 199 -0.03 -3.09 20.53
CA ARG A 199 1.26 -2.73 21.16
C ARG A 199 1.93 -1.58 20.42
N THR A 200 2.03 -1.69 19.09
CA THR A 200 2.61 -0.63 18.26
C THR A 200 1.85 0.68 18.41
N GLY A 201 0.52 0.63 18.45
CA GLY A 201 -0.30 1.82 18.61
C GLY A 201 -0.15 2.49 19.98
N LEU A 202 0.13 1.72 21.06
CA LEU A 202 0.47 2.29 22.36
C LEU A 202 1.84 2.97 22.38
N GLU A 203 2.80 2.46 21.60
CA GLU A 203 4.18 2.94 21.57
C GLU A 203 4.36 4.13 20.60
N LEU A 204 3.78 4.05 19.42
CA LEU A 204 4.00 4.99 18.32
C LEU A 204 2.77 5.81 17.94
N GLY A 205 1.59 5.46 18.47
CA GLY A 205 0.33 6.08 18.06
C GLY A 205 0.26 7.56 18.42
N THR A 206 -0.40 8.33 17.57
CA THR A 206 -0.73 9.73 17.81
C THR A 206 -2.14 9.85 18.38
N GLU A 207 -2.30 10.66 19.43
CA GLU A 207 -3.59 10.87 20.08
C GLU A 207 -4.58 11.58 19.13
N LYS A 208 -5.78 11.01 18.98
CA LYS A 208 -6.89 11.61 18.23
C LYS A 208 -8.21 11.49 18.97
N VAL A 209 -9.06 12.47 18.79
CA VAL A 209 -10.41 12.48 19.36
C VAL A 209 -11.37 11.80 18.38
N LEU A 210 -12.12 10.79 18.86
CA LEU A 210 -13.00 9.95 18.02
C LEU A 210 -14.08 10.71 17.26
N GLU A 211 -14.51 11.88 17.75
CA GLU A 211 -15.54 12.70 17.08
C GLU A 211 -15.16 13.20 15.69
N TYR A 212 -13.86 13.20 15.37
CA TYR A 212 -13.33 13.64 14.08
C TYR A 212 -12.93 12.50 13.14
N VAL A 213 -13.28 11.26 13.50
CA VAL A 213 -12.96 10.11 12.63
C VAL A 213 -14.06 9.95 11.57
N ASP A 214 -13.85 10.58 10.43
CA ASP A 214 -14.77 10.55 9.26
C ASP A 214 -14.62 9.27 8.40
N ASN A 215 -14.09 8.19 8.97
CA ASN A 215 -13.85 6.94 8.27
C ASN A 215 -14.72 5.80 8.80
N PRO A 216 -15.06 4.81 7.96
CA PRO A 216 -15.72 3.59 8.42
C PRO A 216 -14.91 2.91 9.52
N VAL A 217 -15.55 2.54 10.61
CA VAL A 217 -14.91 1.94 11.79
C VAL A 217 -15.25 0.46 11.86
N VAL A 218 -14.21 -0.37 11.99
CA VAL A 218 -14.33 -1.79 12.34
C VAL A 218 -13.86 -1.97 13.77
N ARG A 219 -14.68 -2.56 14.62
CA ARG A 219 -14.37 -2.70 16.06
C ARG A 219 -13.97 -4.14 16.39
N TYR A 220 -12.89 -4.27 17.13
CA TYR A 220 -12.46 -5.52 17.74
C TYR A 220 -12.33 -5.34 19.25
N LEU A 221 -12.74 -6.35 19.99
CA LEU A 221 -12.54 -6.43 21.44
C LEU A 221 -11.56 -7.56 21.69
N ILE A 222 -10.29 -7.24 21.75
CA ILE A 222 -9.26 -8.19 22.14
C ILE A 222 -8.89 -8.01 23.61
N ALA A 223 -8.62 -9.11 24.31
CA ALA A 223 -8.07 -9.05 25.65
C ALA A 223 -6.65 -8.43 25.60
N PRO A 224 -6.28 -7.57 26.56
CA PRO A 224 -4.99 -6.93 26.62
C PRO A 224 -3.83 -7.93 26.77
#